data_66f36ad00180810a7b30b7b9cc923c68
#
_entry.id   66f36ad00180810a7b30b7b9cc923c68
#
_cell.length_a   1.000
_cell.length_b   1.000
_cell.length_c   1.000
_cell.angle_alpha   90.00
_cell.angle_beta   90.00
_cell.angle_gamma   90.00
#
_symmetry.space_group_name_H-M   'P 1'
#
loop_
_entity.id
_entity.type
_entity.pdbx_description
1 polymer ?
#
loop_
_entity_poly.entity_id
_entity_poly.type
_entity_poly.pdbx_seq_one_letter_code
_entity_poly.pdbx_strand_id
1 'polypeptide(L)'
;MYTPLQYQVSEYDCVPTALINAVSCLFKRKEVPPMVIRHIYLYCMDTVGRNARFGIGGTSKYAVRLVGNWLESYKFKTFSVRTVFLEKAAVRLDSDGPIQACLDEGGVVLCNIRLTQKEEHYIMITKIEDDWVYAFDSYFRTSVRGMKGHVGILESVDGRSPNLKIRLSWLDQPDCRRFCLGPLAQREALLMWRMT
;
A
#
# COMPACT_ATOMS: atom_id res chain seq x y z
N MET A 1 14.26 3.62 -17.63
CA MET A 1 13.17 4.55 -17.28
C MET A 1 12.27 3.85 -16.28
N TYR A 2 11.85 4.53 -15.21
CA TYR A 2 10.84 4.05 -14.28
C TYR A 2 9.45 4.48 -14.76
N THR A 3 8.42 3.76 -14.33
CA THR A 3 7.03 4.11 -14.61
C THR A 3 6.53 5.12 -13.56
N PRO A 4 5.81 6.17 -13.94
CA PRO A 4 5.09 7.02 -12.98
C PRO A 4 4.11 6.20 -12.15
N LEU A 5 3.86 6.64 -10.91
CA LEU A 5 2.85 6.03 -10.05
C LEU A 5 1.45 6.37 -10.57
N GLN A 6 0.53 5.44 -10.41
CA GLN A 6 -0.80 5.51 -11.00
C GLN A 6 -1.86 5.77 -9.95
N TYR A 7 -2.88 6.51 -10.34
CA TYR A 7 -4.11 6.63 -9.59
C TYR A 7 -5.06 5.50 -9.96
N GLN A 8 -5.87 5.06 -9.00
CA GLN A 8 -6.92 4.07 -9.23
C GLN A 8 -8.02 4.63 -10.14
N VAL A 9 -8.66 3.74 -10.88
CA VAL A 9 -9.69 4.10 -11.87
C VAL A 9 -11.10 3.93 -11.28
N SER A 10 -11.25 3.06 -10.29
CA SER A 10 -12.52 2.77 -9.64
C SER A 10 -12.41 2.89 -8.12
N GLU A 11 -13.54 2.80 -7.41
CA GLU A 11 -13.59 2.80 -5.95
C GLU A 11 -13.02 1.52 -5.31
N TYR A 12 -12.75 0.47 -6.10
CA TYR A 12 -12.46 -0.88 -5.61
C TYR A 12 -11.07 -1.39 -5.94
N ASP A 13 -10.31 -0.69 -6.77
CA ASP A 13 -9.00 -1.13 -7.29
C ASP A 13 -7.80 -0.50 -6.56
N CYS A 14 -7.97 -0.05 -5.30
CA CYS A 14 -6.88 0.50 -4.51
C CYS A 14 -5.72 -0.50 -4.32
N VAL A 15 -6.01 -1.77 -4.05
CA VAL A 15 -4.97 -2.80 -3.83
C VAL A 15 -4.21 -3.13 -5.11
N PRO A 16 -4.84 -3.51 -6.24
CA PRO A 16 -4.08 -3.78 -7.46
C PRO A 16 -3.26 -2.57 -7.91
N THR A 17 -3.80 -1.36 -7.79
CA THR A 17 -3.06 -0.14 -8.12
C THR A 17 -1.87 0.10 -7.18
N ALA A 18 -2.05 -0.09 -5.85
CA ALA A 18 -0.96 0.03 -4.88
C ALA A 18 0.14 -1.03 -5.13
N LEU A 19 -0.21 -2.27 -5.46
CA LEU A 19 0.74 -3.33 -5.82
C LEU A 19 1.53 -2.98 -7.10
N ILE A 20 0.86 -2.48 -8.14
CA ILE A 20 1.51 -2.01 -9.37
C ILE A 20 2.46 -0.85 -9.07
N ASN A 21 2.05 0.08 -8.22
CA ASN A 21 2.87 1.20 -7.78
C ASN A 21 4.10 0.71 -7.00
N ALA A 22 3.94 -0.25 -6.10
CA ALA A 22 5.06 -0.86 -5.36
C ALA A 22 6.09 -1.50 -6.30
N VAL A 23 5.62 -2.31 -7.25
CA VAL A 23 6.49 -2.89 -8.28
C VAL A 23 7.17 -1.80 -9.12
N SER A 24 6.45 -0.72 -9.48
CA SER A 24 6.99 0.41 -10.24
C SER A 24 8.02 1.23 -9.46
N CYS A 25 7.91 1.27 -8.11
CA CYS A 25 8.94 1.85 -7.25
C CYS A 25 10.22 1.02 -7.25
N LEU A 26 10.09 -0.29 -7.12
CA LEU A 26 11.22 -1.22 -6.95
C LEU A 26 11.95 -1.53 -8.25
N PHE A 27 11.27 -1.46 -9.41
CA PHE A 27 11.81 -1.90 -10.70
C PHE A 27 11.65 -0.86 -11.81
N LYS A 28 12.59 -0.85 -12.75
CA LYS A 28 12.43 -0.12 -14.02
C LYS A 28 11.39 -0.83 -14.87
N ARG A 29 10.68 -0.08 -15.72
CA ARG A 29 9.63 -0.62 -16.61
C ARG A 29 10.03 -1.89 -17.37
N LYS A 30 11.25 -1.92 -17.92
CA LYS A 30 11.76 -3.06 -18.72
C LYS A 30 12.06 -4.31 -17.87
N GLU A 31 12.13 -4.17 -16.57
CA GLU A 31 12.42 -5.27 -15.64
C GLU A 31 11.16 -5.97 -15.14
N VAL A 32 9.99 -5.34 -15.32
CA VAL A 32 8.71 -5.88 -14.86
C VAL A 32 8.10 -6.79 -15.96
N PRO A 33 8.02 -8.12 -15.70
CA PRO A 33 7.40 -9.01 -16.66
C PRO A 33 5.89 -8.79 -16.77
N PRO A 34 5.28 -8.91 -17.98
CA PRO A 34 3.82 -8.77 -18.15
C PRO A 34 2.99 -9.68 -17.24
N MET A 35 3.54 -10.87 -16.91
CA MET A 35 2.90 -11.84 -16.00
C MET A 35 2.67 -11.27 -14.60
N VAL A 36 3.54 -10.39 -14.11
CA VAL A 36 3.38 -9.74 -12.80
C VAL A 36 2.12 -8.90 -12.76
N ILE A 37 1.92 -8.04 -13.75
CA ILE A 37 0.74 -7.19 -13.87
C ILE A 37 -0.53 -8.03 -14.03
N ARG A 38 -0.47 -9.06 -14.90
CA ARG A 38 -1.59 -9.98 -15.11
C ARG A 38 -2.02 -10.68 -13.82
N HIS A 39 -1.07 -11.18 -13.01
CA HIS A 39 -1.41 -11.90 -11.79
C HIS A 39 -1.95 -10.97 -10.69
N ILE A 40 -1.43 -9.74 -10.60
CA ILE A 40 -2.00 -8.74 -9.70
C ILE A 40 -3.49 -8.54 -10.01
N TYR A 41 -3.84 -8.30 -11.28
CA TYR A 41 -5.26 -8.12 -11.66
C TYR A 41 -6.08 -9.40 -11.52
N LEU A 42 -5.49 -10.57 -11.75
CA LEU A 42 -6.21 -11.85 -11.69
C LEU A 42 -6.64 -12.21 -10.26
N TYR A 43 -5.82 -11.90 -9.26
CA TYR A 43 -6.07 -12.31 -7.88
C TYR A 43 -6.63 -11.22 -6.98
N CYS A 44 -6.57 -9.96 -7.40
CA CYS A 44 -7.20 -8.87 -6.67
C CYS A 44 -8.69 -8.74 -7.01
N MET A 45 -9.40 -7.91 -6.23
CA MET A 45 -10.83 -7.65 -6.38
C MET A 45 -11.66 -8.93 -6.20
N ASP A 46 -11.23 -9.79 -5.29
CA ASP A 46 -11.80 -11.11 -4.99
C ASP A 46 -13.03 -11.07 -4.10
N THR A 47 -13.41 -9.91 -3.60
CA THR A 47 -14.53 -9.79 -2.67
C THR A 47 -15.84 -9.47 -3.39
N VAL A 48 -16.93 -9.86 -2.72
CA VAL A 48 -18.29 -9.62 -3.19
C VAL A 48 -18.84 -8.41 -2.46
N GLY A 49 -19.23 -7.39 -3.21
CA GLY A 49 -19.83 -6.19 -2.68
C GLY A 49 -21.33 -6.35 -2.38
N ARG A 50 -21.97 -5.23 -2.09
CA ARG A 50 -23.41 -5.20 -1.88
C ARG A 50 -24.15 -5.77 -3.10
N ASN A 51 -25.27 -6.45 -2.85
CA ASN A 51 -26.10 -7.13 -3.86
C ASN A 51 -25.38 -8.29 -4.59
N ALA A 52 -24.47 -8.99 -3.91
CA ALA A 52 -23.75 -10.15 -4.43
C ALA A 52 -22.99 -9.93 -5.76
N ARG A 53 -22.60 -8.69 -6.04
CA ARG A 53 -21.80 -8.37 -7.21
C ARG A 53 -20.32 -8.64 -6.92
N PHE A 54 -19.72 -9.51 -7.70
CA PHE A 54 -18.30 -9.85 -7.61
C PHE A 54 -17.43 -8.68 -8.07
N GLY A 55 -16.28 -8.48 -7.40
CA GLY A 55 -15.28 -7.47 -7.77
C GLY A 55 -15.56 -6.04 -7.28
N ILE A 56 -16.75 -5.76 -6.72
CA ILE A 56 -17.11 -4.44 -6.19
C ILE A 56 -17.06 -4.35 -4.65
N GLY A 57 -16.39 -5.28 -4.01
CA GLY A 57 -16.09 -5.25 -2.57
C GLY A 57 -14.63 -4.91 -2.26
N GLY A 58 -13.81 -4.68 -3.29
CA GLY A 58 -12.37 -4.48 -3.14
C GLY A 58 -11.59 -5.80 -3.10
N THR A 59 -10.44 -5.79 -2.44
CA THR A 59 -9.52 -6.93 -2.34
C THR A 59 -9.39 -7.36 -0.89
N SER A 60 -9.56 -8.65 -0.62
CA SER A 60 -9.39 -9.21 0.71
C SER A 60 -7.91 -9.29 1.11
N LYS A 61 -7.64 -9.31 2.41
CA LYS A 61 -6.29 -9.56 2.94
C LYS A 61 -5.70 -10.90 2.49
N TYR A 62 -6.55 -11.88 2.24
CA TYR A 62 -6.11 -13.20 1.76
C TYR A 62 -5.57 -13.11 0.33
N ALA A 63 -6.21 -12.32 -0.52
CA ALA A 63 -5.73 -12.04 -1.87
C ALA A 63 -4.43 -11.21 -1.84
N VAL A 64 -4.31 -10.22 -0.96
CA VAL A 64 -3.06 -9.47 -0.78
C VAL A 64 -1.91 -10.41 -0.39
N ARG A 65 -2.14 -11.30 0.58
CA ARG A 65 -1.15 -12.31 0.99
C ARG A 65 -0.83 -13.28 -0.14
N LEU A 66 -1.84 -13.76 -0.88
CA LEU A 66 -1.66 -14.67 -2.02
C LEU A 66 -0.77 -14.02 -3.09
N VAL A 67 -1.06 -12.78 -3.46
CA VAL A 67 -0.26 -12.04 -4.45
C VAL A 67 1.16 -11.81 -3.93
N GLY A 68 1.33 -11.45 -2.66
CA GLY A 68 2.65 -11.33 -2.02
C GLY A 68 3.45 -12.63 -2.15
N ASN A 69 2.90 -13.76 -1.73
CA ASN A 69 3.55 -15.07 -1.81
C ASN A 69 3.88 -15.47 -3.26
N TRP A 70 2.95 -15.17 -4.19
CA TRP A 70 3.19 -15.43 -5.60
C TRP A 70 4.34 -14.57 -6.14
N LEU A 71 4.38 -13.28 -5.83
CA LEU A 71 5.47 -12.38 -6.23
C LEU A 71 6.83 -12.87 -5.70
N GLU A 72 6.90 -13.36 -4.47
CA GLU A 72 8.11 -13.89 -3.86
C GLU A 72 8.58 -15.19 -4.54
N SER A 73 7.64 -16.05 -4.93
CA SER A 73 7.94 -17.30 -5.65
C SER A 73 8.34 -17.08 -7.11
N TYR A 74 7.87 -15.98 -7.72
CA TYR A 74 8.08 -15.68 -9.13
C TYR A 74 9.42 -14.98 -9.37
N LYS A 75 10.32 -15.67 -10.05
CA LYS A 75 11.65 -15.15 -10.42
C LYS A 75 11.81 -15.18 -11.93
N PHE A 76 12.17 -14.05 -12.51
CA PHE A 76 12.36 -13.95 -13.95
C PHE A 76 13.41 -12.91 -14.30
N LYS A 77 14.54 -13.32 -14.87
CA LYS A 77 15.68 -12.43 -15.20
C LYS A 77 16.10 -11.61 -13.96
N THR A 78 15.95 -10.29 -14.05
CA THR A 78 16.27 -9.33 -12.99
C THR A 78 15.10 -9.03 -12.06
N PHE A 79 13.93 -9.64 -12.28
CA PHE A 79 12.77 -9.50 -11.43
C PHE A 79 12.80 -10.54 -10.32
N SER A 80 13.03 -10.10 -9.11
CA SER A 80 12.94 -10.91 -7.90
C SER A 80 12.49 -10.03 -6.74
N VAL A 81 11.47 -10.44 -6.02
CA VAL A 81 10.86 -9.72 -4.91
C VAL A 81 10.91 -10.59 -3.66
N ARG A 82 11.24 -10.00 -2.52
CA ARG A 82 10.96 -10.55 -1.20
C ARG A 82 9.72 -9.88 -0.66
N THR A 83 8.83 -10.64 -0.03
CA THR A 83 7.62 -10.09 0.61
C THR A 83 7.46 -10.63 2.02
N VAL A 84 6.90 -9.81 2.91
CA VAL A 84 6.47 -10.23 4.25
C VAL A 84 5.11 -9.64 4.53
N PHE A 85 4.12 -10.48 4.81
CA PHE A 85 2.79 -10.03 5.19
C PHE A 85 2.69 -9.96 6.72
N LEU A 86 2.45 -8.76 7.24
CA LEU A 86 2.28 -8.48 8.66
C LEU A 86 0.81 -8.40 9.02
N GLU A 87 0.46 -8.88 10.21
CA GLU A 87 -0.88 -8.75 10.78
C GLU A 87 -0.82 -8.34 12.25
N LYS A 88 -1.90 -7.71 12.69
CA LYS A 88 -2.16 -7.39 14.11
C LYS A 88 -1.02 -6.57 14.73
N ALA A 89 -0.51 -7.01 15.88
CA ALA A 89 0.57 -6.34 16.62
C ALA A 89 1.92 -6.31 15.88
N ALA A 90 2.10 -7.12 14.82
CA ALA A 90 3.29 -7.04 13.97
C ALA A 90 3.29 -5.79 13.07
N VAL A 91 2.12 -5.17 12.84
CA VAL A 91 2.01 -3.90 12.10
C VAL A 91 2.25 -2.75 13.07
N ARG A 92 3.50 -2.34 13.21
CA ARG A 92 3.95 -1.28 14.11
C ARG A 92 4.89 -0.32 13.39
N LEU A 93 4.82 0.96 13.76
CA LEU A 93 5.48 2.09 13.08
C LEU A 93 6.67 2.62 13.88
N ASP A 94 7.07 1.94 14.95
CA ASP A 94 8.23 2.29 15.78
C ASP A 94 9.55 2.16 14.98
N SER A 95 10.56 2.87 15.44
CA SER A 95 11.87 2.99 14.76
C SER A 95 12.64 1.66 14.66
N ASP A 96 12.36 0.70 15.53
CA ASP A 96 12.92 -0.66 15.53
C ASP A 96 11.95 -1.69 14.96
N GLY A 97 10.84 -1.23 14.39
CA GLY A 97 9.78 -2.05 13.81
C GLY A 97 10.08 -2.57 12.39
N PRO A 98 9.37 -3.61 11.97
CA PRO A 98 9.57 -4.23 10.66
C PRO A 98 9.25 -3.29 9.50
N ILE A 99 8.34 -2.32 9.69
CA ILE A 99 8.00 -1.33 8.67
C ILE A 99 9.18 -0.38 8.45
N GLN A 100 9.75 0.17 9.54
CA GLN A 100 10.92 1.04 9.44
C GLN A 100 12.11 0.30 8.81
N ALA A 101 12.40 -0.91 9.27
CA ALA A 101 13.46 -1.75 8.70
C ALA A 101 13.28 -1.98 7.19
N CYS A 102 12.04 -2.23 6.75
CA CYS A 102 11.74 -2.37 5.33
C CYS A 102 12.09 -1.11 4.53
N LEU A 103 11.71 0.05 5.03
CA LEU A 103 11.94 1.33 4.36
C LEU A 103 13.43 1.68 4.32
N ASP A 104 14.16 1.41 5.41
CA ASP A 104 15.61 1.65 5.52
C ASP A 104 16.42 0.76 4.55
N GLU A 105 15.92 -0.43 4.27
CA GLU A 105 16.47 -1.35 3.26
C GLU A 105 16.07 -0.99 1.82
N GLY A 106 15.40 0.15 1.60
CA GLY A 106 14.94 0.58 0.29
C GLY A 106 13.70 -0.15 -0.23
N GLY A 107 12.97 -0.81 0.66
CA GLY A 107 11.68 -1.43 0.35
C GLY A 107 10.53 -0.43 0.34
N VAL A 108 9.33 -0.94 0.09
CA VAL A 108 8.07 -0.20 0.17
C VAL A 108 7.04 -1.01 0.94
N VAL A 109 6.06 -0.35 1.54
CA VAL A 109 5.05 -1.00 2.39
C VAL A 109 3.65 -0.65 1.90
N LEU A 110 2.87 -1.66 1.51
CA LEU A 110 1.44 -1.49 1.33
C LEU A 110 0.77 -1.64 2.68
N CYS A 111 0.10 -0.61 3.13
CA CYS A 111 -0.50 -0.56 4.45
C CYS A 111 -2.00 -0.32 4.36
N ASN A 112 -2.78 -1.17 5.02
CA ASN A 112 -4.21 -0.99 5.16
C ASN A 112 -4.51 0.09 6.21
N ILE A 113 -5.30 1.09 5.84
CA ILE A 113 -5.74 2.17 6.71
C ILE A 113 -7.26 2.27 6.73
N ARG A 114 -7.78 2.87 7.78
CA ARG A 114 -9.21 3.17 7.91
C ARG A 114 -9.55 4.52 7.27
N LEU A 115 -10.59 4.55 6.46
CA LEU A 115 -11.22 5.79 6.01
C LEU A 115 -12.50 6.09 6.79
N THR A 116 -13.20 5.06 7.25
CA THR A 116 -14.34 5.11 8.17
C THR A 116 -14.36 3.84 9.02
N GLN A 117 -15.33 3.67 9.89
CA GLN A 117 -15.50 2.40 10.65
C GLN A 117 -15.70 1.17 9.75
N LYS A 118 -16.16 1.36 8.50
CA LYS A 118 -16.53 0.28 7.57
C LYS A 118 -15.70 0.25 6.30
N GLU A 119 -14.91 1.29 6.05
CA GLU A 119 -14.15 1.45 4.81
C GLU A 119 -12.65 1.38 5.10
N GLU A 120 -12.02 0.47 4.40
CA GLU A 120 -10.58 0.25 4.39
C GLU A 120 -9.98 0.73 3.07
N HIS A 121 -8.72 1.09 3.11
CA HIS A 121 -8.00 1.57 1.95
C HIS A 121 -6.52 1.24 2.05
N TYR A 122 -5.90 0.86 0.96
CA TYR A 122 -4.47 0.60 0.92
C TYR A 122 -3.71 1.80 0.38
N ILE A 123 -2.72 2.23 1.13
CA ILE A 123 -1.73 3.23 0.71
C ILE A 123 -0.35 2.57 0.61
N MET A 124 0.53 3.13 -0.20
CA MET A 124 1.93 2.70 -0.30
C MET A 124 2.82 3.66 0.48
N ILE A 125 3.34 3.22 1.63
CA ILE A 125 4.32 3.96 2.43
C ILE A 125 5.70 3.80 1.77
N THR A 126 6.40 4.92 1.62
CA THR A 126 7.73 4.98 1.00
C THR A 126 8.79 5.54 1.93
N LYS A 127 8.41 6.23 3.00
CA LYS A 127 9.34 6.84 3.97
C LYS A 127 8.64 7.16 5.28
N ILE A 128 9.39 7.07 6.38
CA ILE A 128 9.02 7.64 7.68
C ILE A 128 10.18 8.56 8.10
N GLU A 129 9.90 9.82 8.38
CA GLU A 129 10.90 10.83 8.76
C GLU A 129 10.25 11.93 9.59
N ASP A 130 10.93 12.40 10.63
CA ASP A 130 10.51 13.54 11.46
C ASP A 130 9.05 13.48 11.94
N ASP A 131 8.63 12.32 12.47
CA ASP A 131 7.26 12.06 12.94
C ASP A 131 6.18 12.10 11.83
N TRP A 132 6.59 11.98 10.56
CA TRP A 132 5.71 11.91 9.41
C TRP A 132 5.91 10.62 8.62
N VAL A 133 4.80 10.00 8.26
CA VAL A 133 4.73 8.91 7.29
C VAL A 133 4.42 9.50 5.92
N TYR A 134 5.28 9.26 4.96
CA TYR A 134 5.12 9.68 3.56
C TYR A 134 4.62 8.50 2.75
N ALA A 135 3.52 8.69 2.05
CA ALA A 135 2.87 7.65 1.28
C ALA A 135 2.39 8.13 -0.08
N PHE A 136 2.18 7.17 -0.98
CA PHE A 136 1.39 7.40 -2.18
C PHE A 136 0.01 6.78 -1.99
N ASP A 137 -1.01 7.63 -2.05
CA ASP A 137 -2.41 7.24 -2.10
C ASP A 137 -2.85 7.14 -3.56
N SER A 138 -3.28 5.97 -3.98
CA SER A 138 -3.79 5.78 -5.34
C SER A 138 -5.13 6.46 -5.59
N TYR A 139 -5.88 6.79 -4.54
CA TYR A 139 -7.09 7.60 -4.68
C TYR A 139 -6.71 9.08 -4.83
N PHE A 140 -7.07 9.69 -5.95
CA PHE A 140 -6.78 11.10 -6.19
C PHE A 140 -7.53 12.01 -5.21
N ARG A 141 -6.78 12.77 -4.41
CA ARG A 141 -7.34 13.71 -3.43
C ARG A 141 -6.80 15.12 -3.63
N THR A 142 -7.68 16.08 -3.62
CA THR A 142 -7.33 17.50 -3.62
C THR A 142 -7.33 18.12 -2.22
N SER A 143 -7.99 17.47 -1.26
CA SER A 143 -8.07 17.93 0.13
C SER A 143 -8.38 16.80 1.10
N VAL A 144 -8.04 17.00 2.37
CA VAL A 144 -8.43 16.16 3.52
C VAL A 144 -9.09 17.02 4.57
N ARG A 145 -10.42 17.08 4.51
CA ARG A 145 -11.20 17.91 5.45
C ARG A 145 -11.11 17.36 6.87
N GLY A 146 -10.99 18.26 7.86
CA GLY A 146 -10.97 17.90 9.27
C GLY A 146 -9.67 17.27 9.79
N MET A 147 -8.62 17.18 8.95
CA MET A 147 -7.34 16.50 9.30
C MET A 147 -6.17 17.48 9.39
N LYS A 148 -6.45 18.79 9.52
CA LYS A 148 -5.38 19.82 9.57
C LYS A 148 -4.38 19.51 10.69
N GLY A 149 -3.08 19.53 10.34
CA GLY A 149 -2.00 19.19 11.27
C GLY A 149 -1.71 17.70 11.44
N HIS A 150 -2.59 16.81 10.96
CA HIS A 150 -2.42 15.35 11.06
C HIS A 150 -2.20 14.70 9.68
N VAL A 151 -2.88 15.18 8.65
CA VAL A 151 -2.79 14.66 7.29
C VAL A 151 -2.61 15.81 6.33
N GLY A 152 -1.69 15.69 5.39
CA GLY A 152 -1.43 16.67 4.35
C GLY A 152 -1.35 16.03 2.96
N ILE A 153 -1.93 16.69 1.97
CA ILE A 153 -1.74 16.35 0.56
C ILE A 153 -0.44 17.01 0.09
N LEU A 154 0.34 16.29 -0.68
CA LEU A 154 1.58 16.75 -1.29
C LEU A 154 1.41 16.79 -2.81
N GLU A 155 2.06 17.73 -3.47
CA GLU A 155 2.17 17.72 -4.92
C GLU A 155 3.27 16.73 -5.34
N SER A 156 2.91 15.77 -6.16
CA SER A 156 3.89 14.84 -6.74
C SER A 156 4.52 15.46 -7.98
N VAL A 157 5.66 16.08 -7.81
CA VAL A 157 6.34 16.87 -8.87
C VAL A 157 6.84 16.01 -10.02
N ASP A 158 7.27 14.79 -9.74
CA ASP A 158 7.90 13.86 -10.70
C ASP A 158 7.01 12.66 -11.07
N GLY A 159 5.76 12.64 -10.57
CA GLY A 159 4.84 11.52 -10.73
C GLY A 159 5.27 10.24 -9.99
N ARG A 160 6.27 10.34 -9.10
CA ARG A 160 6.81 9.22 -8.31
C ARG A 160 6.94 9.53 -6.83
N SER A 161 6.92 10.80 -6.48
CA SER A 161 6.99 11.26 -5.10
C SER A 161 5.71 10.94 -4.34
N PRO A 162 5.77 10.83 -3.00
CA PRO A 162 4.59 10.74 -2.16
C PRO A 162 3.60 11.88 -2.45
N ASN A 163 2.31 11.58 -2.46
CA ASN A 163 1.24 12.57 -2.58
C ASN A 163 0.47 12.78 -1.27
N LEU A 164 0.84 12.03 -0.23
CA LEU A 164 0.21 12.05 1.08
C LEU A 164 1.27 12.02 2.18
N LYS A 165 1.06 12.81 3.24
CA LYS A 165 1.79 12.66 4.50
C LYS A 165 0.83 12.58 5.67
N ILE A 166 1.14 11.70 6.64
CA ILE A 166 0.31 11.45 7.83
C ILE A 166 1.23 11.52 9.05
N ARG A 167 0.80 12.23 10.11
CA ARG A 167 1.51 12.17 11.40
C ARG A 167 1.57 10.73 11.89
N LEU A 168 2.76 10.27 12.30
CA LEU A 168 2.97 8.91 12.80
C LEU A 168 2.03 8.59 13.97
N SER A 169 1.92 9.50 14.94
CA SER A 169 1.03 9.38 16.09
C SER A 169 -0.47 9.37 15.72
N TRP A 170 -0.85 9.95 14.59
CA TRP A 170 -2.20 9.87 14.05
C TRP A 170 -2.45 8.55 13.32
N LEU A 171 -1.52 8.13 12.48
CA LEU A 171 -1.64 6.87 11.75
C LEU A 171 -1.71 5.68 12.70
N ASP A 172 -0.97 5.69 13.80
CA ASP A 172 -0.93 4.58 14.77
C ASP A 172 -2.16 4.49 15.71
N GLN A 173 -3.16 5.36 15.56
CA GLN A 173 -4.35 5.34 16.41
C GLN A 173 -5.12 4.01 16.29
N PRO A 174 -5.56 3.42 17.43
CA PRO A 174 -6.30 2.16 17.45
C PRO A 174 -7.80 2.34 17.19
N ASP A 175 -8.32 3.55 17.30
CA ASP A 175 -9.71 3.86 17.02
C ASP A 175 -9.93 4.00 15.50
N CYS A 176 -11.18 3.78 15.06
CA CYS A 176 -11.52 3.81 13.63
C CYS A 176 -11.64 5.24 13.11
N ARG A 177 -10.60 6.04 13.27
CA ARG A 177 -10.51 7.37 12.67
C ARG A 177 -10.08 7.29 11.21
N ARG A 178 -10.31 8.37 10.51
CA ARG A 178 -9.87 8.47 9.11
C ARG A 178 -8.36 8.61 9.02
N PHE A 179 -7.73 7.88 8.10
CA PHE A 179 -6.27 7.80 7.91
C PHE A 179 -5.52 7.29 9.15
N CYS A 180 -6.03 6.23 9.77
CA CYS A 180 -5.33 5.52 10.84
C CYS A 180 -5.30 4.02 10.59
N LEU A 181 -4.41 3.29 11.27
CA LEU A 181 -4.32 1.83 11.21
C LEU A 181 -5.52 1.13 11.86
N GLY A 182 -6.18 1.79 12.79
CA GLY A 182 -7.30 1.24 13.53
C GLY A 182 -6.89 0.15 14.55
N PRO A 183 -7.87 -0.68 14.98
CA PRO A 183 -7.66 -1.68 16.01
C PRO A 183 -6.56 -2.68 15.67
N LEU A 184 -5.69 -3.00 16.62
CA LEU A 184 -4.57 -3.95 16.43
C LEU A 184 -5.00 -5.26 15.77
N ALA A 185 -6.15 -5.82 16.16
CA ALA A 185 -6.64 -7.09 15.62
C ALA A 185 -6.93 -7.06 14.09
N GLN A 186 -7.06 -5.87 13.51
CA GLN A 186 -7.46 -5.66 12.12
C GLN A 186 -6.36 -5.06 11.26
N ARG A 187 -5.21 -4.73 11.86
CA ARG A 187 -4.06 -4.17 11.14
C ARG A 187 -3.45 -5.19 10.22
N GLU A 188 -3.08 -4.75 9.03
CA GLU A 188 -2.36 -5.55 8.05
C GLU A 188 -1.48 -4.69 7.16
N ALA A 189 -0.33 -5.24 6.75
CA ALA A 189 0.59 -4.60 5.82
C ALA A 189 1.37 -5.64 5.02
N LEU A 190 1.70 -5.32 3.77
CA LEU A 190 2.59 -6.11 2.93
C LEU A 190 3.88 -5.32 2.71
N LEU A 191 4.98 -5.85 3.21
CA LEU A 191 6.32 -5.33 2.99
C LEU A 191 6.87 -5.93 1.71
N MET A 192 7.55 -5.13 0.90
CA MET A 192 8.10 -5.57 -0.38
C MET A 192 9.50 -5.01 -0.60
N TRP A 193 10.43 -5.86 -1.02
CA TRP A 193 11.80 -5.49 -1.38
C TRP A 193 12.17 -6.02 -2.75
N ARG A 194 12.99 -5.26 -3.46
CA ARG A 194 13.71 -5.78 -4.61
C ARG A 194 14.85 -6.66 -4.11
N MET A 195 14.96 -7.87 -4.64
CA MET A 195 16.13 -8.72 -4.45
C MET A 195 17.11 -8.49 -5.60
N THR A 196 18.38 -8.36 -5.26
CA THR A 196 19.51 -8.22 -6.23
C THR A 196 19.95 -9.58 -6.76
#